data_ffe4e7e3a062e815b80fdc895b2f0f36
#
_entry.id   ffe4e7e3a062e815b80fdc895b2f0f36
#
_cell.length_a   1.000
_cell.length_b   1.000
_cell.length_c   1.000
_cell.angle_alpha   90.00
_cell.angle_beta   90.00
_cell.angle_gamma   90.00
#
_symmetry.space_group_name_H-M   'P 1'
#
loop_
_entity.id
_entity.type
_entity.pdbx_description
1 polymer ?
#
loop_
_entity_poly.entity_id
_entity_poly.type
_entity_poly.pdbx_seq_one_letter_code
_entity_poly.pdbx_strand_id
1 'polypeptide(L)' 'MEKPQKRSIVIAGHATSLSLEPVFWQTLREMAAQQQQSLPEMTAEIDAAERPASLSSALRVAALTWALTSAHTQLRP' A
#
# COMPACT_ATOMS: atom_id res chain seq x y z
N MET A 1 -4.58 2.57 19.78
CA MET A 1 -3.92 2.37 18.49
C MET A 1 -3.95 0.90 18.11
N GLU A 2 -4.31 0.60 16.89
CA GLU A 2 -4.44 -0.77 16.47
C GLU A 2 -3.09 -1.40 16.18
N LYS A 3 -3.00 -2.69 16.45
CA LYS A 3 -1.77 -3.44 16.20
C LYS A 3 -1.64 -3.75 14.71
N PRO A 4 -0.40 -3.83 14.20
CA PRO A 4 -0.20 -4.26 12.81
C PRO A 4 -0.82 -5.63 12.56
N GLN A 5 -1.43 -5.77 11.40
CA GLN A 5 -1.99 -7.03 10.94
C GLN A 5 -1.05 -7.68 9.95
N LYS A 6 -0.74 -8.94 10.17
CA LYS A 6 0.12 -9.71 9.29
C LYS A 6 -0.72 -10.38 8.21
N ARG A 7 -0.34 -10.17 6.96
CA ARG A 7 -1.00 -10.80 5.82
C ARG A 7 0.02 -11.35 4.84
N SER A 8 -0.34 -12.43 4.18
CA SER A 8 0.47 -12.99 3.10
C SER A 8 -0.04 -12.46 1.77
N ILE A 9 0.88 -11.96 0.95
CA ILE A 9 0.56 -11.49 -0.39
C ILE A 9 1.50 -12.20 -1.37
N VAL A 10 0.96 -12.69 -2.47
CA VAL A 10 1.79 -13.29 -3.52
C VAL A 10 2.30 -12.17 -4.42
N ILE A 11 3.62 -11.99 -4.46
CA ILE A 11 4.28 -10.96 -5.25
C ILE A 11 5.27 -11.64 -6.18
N ALA A 12 5.09 -11.47 -7.49
CA ALA A 12 5.97 -12.07 -8.49
C ALA A 12 6.17 -13.57 -8.27
N GLY A 13 5.10 -14.27 -7.91
CA GLY A 13 5.12 -15.72 -7.69
C GLY A 13 5.62 -16.17 -6.32
N HIS A 14 5.95 -15.24 -5.43
CA HIS A 14 6.44 -15.56 -4.09
C HIS A 14 5.49 -15.05 -3.02
N ALA A 15 5.19 -15.90 -2.06
CA ALA A 15 4.39 -15.49 -0.91
C ALA A 15 5.26 -14.65 0.03
N THR A 16 4.81 -13.45 0.32
CA THR A 16 5.51 -12.51 1.19
C THR A 16 4.61 -12.15 2.36
N SER A 17 5.13 -12.22 3.58
CA SER A 17 4.40 -11.81 4.77
C SER A 17 4.71 -10.35 5.08
N LEU A 18 3.66 -9.57 5.27
CA LEU A 18 3.78 -8.14 5.58
C LEU A 18 2.91 -7.81 6.78
N SER A 19 3.43 -6.98 7.67
CA SER A 19 2.67 -6.49 8.82
C SER A 19 2.44 -5.00 8.66
N LEU A 20 1.18 -4.61 8.57
CA LEU A 20 0.79 -3.20 8.44
C LEU A 20 -0.43 -2.95 9.31
N GLU A 21 -0.52 -1.75 9.83
CA GLU A 21 -1.70 -1.34 10.58
C GLU A 21 -2.94 -1.40 9.70
N PRO A 22 -4.12 -1.70 10.25
CA PRO A 22 -5.34 -1.82 9.45
C PRO A 22 -5.63 -0.63 8.55
N VAL A 23 -5.33 0.58 9.00
CA VAL A 23 -5.56 1.79 8.20
C VAL A 23 -4.72 1.77 6.92
N PHE A 24 -3.51 1.24 6.98
CA PHE A 24 -2.67 1.13 5.78
C PHE A 24 -3.20 0.05 4.84
N TRP A 25 -3.64 -1.09 5.36
CA TRP A 25 -4.23 -2.13 4.51
C TRP A 25 -5.46 -1.60 3.77
N GLN A 26 -6.32 -0.89 4.48
CA GLN A 26 -7.51 -0.30 3.89
C GLN A 26 -7.15 0.71 2.81
N THR A 27 -6.22 1.61 3.10
CA THR A 27 -5.79 2.63 2.15
C THR A 27 -5.18 2.00 0.89
N LEU A 28 -4.36 0.97 1.06
CA LEU A 28 -3.76 0.28 -0.09
C LEU A 28 -4.81 -0.39 -0.97
N ARG A 29 -5.85 -0.96 -0.37
CA ARG A 29 -6.95 -1.55 -1.14
C ARG A 29 -7.69 -0.48 -1.94
N GLU A 30 -7.90 0.68 -1.37
CA GLU A 30 -8.55 1.80 -2.06
C GLU A 30 -7.70 2.31 -3.21
N MET A 31 -6.39 2.43 -2.99
CA MET A 31 -5.46 2.81 -4.05
C MET A 31 -5.51 1.83 -5.21
N ALA A 32 -5.45 0.54 -4.92
CA ALA A 32 -5.47 -0.50 -5.94
C ALA A 32 -6.78 -0.42 -6.74
N ALA A 33 -7.91 -0.26 -6.05
CA ALA A 33 -9.20 -0.15 -6.71
C ALA A 33 -9.24 1.04 -7.66
N GLN A 34 -8.73 2.18 -7.24
CA GLN A 34 -8.69 3.37 -8.09
C GLN A 34 -7.82 3.18 -9.32
N GLN A 35 -6.76 2.41 -9.18
CA GLN A 35 -5.83 2.14 -10.28
C GLN A 35 -6.28 0.94 -11.12
N GLN A 36 -7.42 0.36 -10.78
CA GLN A 36 -7.95 -0.83 -11.46
C GLN A 36 -6.95 -1.98 -11.44
N GLN A 37 -6.31 -2.15 -10.29
CA GLN A 37 -5.35 -3.21 -10.05
C GLN A 37 -5.75 -4.04 -8.84
N SER A 38 -5.28 -5.27 -8.77
CA SER A 38 -5.37 -6.04 -7.54
C SER A 38 -4.33 -5.52 -6.55
N LEU A 39 -4.54 -5.78 -5.28
CA LEU A 39 -3.54 -5.42 -4.25
C LEU A 39 -2.18 -6.09 -4.52
N PRO A 40 -2.12 -7.40 -4.86
CA PRO A 40 -0.84 -7.99 -5.22
C PRO A 40 -0.15 -7.34 -6.41
N GLU A 41 -0.92 -6.97 -7.45
CA GLU A 41 -0.34 -6.29 -8.61
C GLU A 41 0.29 -4.96 -8.25
N MET A 42 -0.44 -4.15 -7.50
CA MET A 42 0.07 -2.85 -7.07
C MET A 42 1.28 -3.00 -6.15
N THR A 43 1.22 -3.97 -5.23
CA THR A 43 2.32 -4.23 -4.32
C THR A 43 3.57 -4.66 -5.07
N ALA A 44 3.40 -5.49 -6.11
CA ALA A 44 4.52 -5.93 -6.95
C ALA A 44 5.18 -4.74 -7.65
N GLU A 45 4.40 -3.78 -8.13
CA GLU A 45 4.95 -2.58 -8.75
C GLU A 45 5.76 -1.75 -7.76
N ILE A 46 5.24 -1.59 -6.56
CA ILE A 46 5.95 -0.84 -5.51
C ILE A 46 7.24 -1.57 -5.12
N ASP A 47 7.18 -2.89 -5.03
CA ASP A 47 8.35 -3.70 -4.68
C ASP A 47 9.43 -3.64 -5.77
N ALA A 48 9.01 -3.58 -7.03
CA ALA A 48 9.95 -3.51 -8.16
C ALA A 48 10.61 -2.13 -8.27
N ALA A 49 10.01 -1.08 -7.74
CA ALA A 49 10.57 0.25 -7.78
C ALA A 49 11.81 0.32 -6.87
N GLU A 50 12.77 1.14 -7.27
CA GLU A 50 13.94 1.37 -6.44
C GLU A 50 13.53 2.05 -5.15
N ARG A 51 13.91 1.46 -4.03
CA ARG A 51 13.55 2.00 -2.73
C ARG A 51 14.65 1.75 -1.72
N PRO A 52 14.89 2.73 -0.82
CA PRO A 52 15.95 2.59 0.18
C PRO A 52 15.53 1.81 1.43
N ALA A 53 14.25 1.45 1.55
CA ALA A 53 13.70 0.88 2.77
C ALA A 53 12.99 -0.44 2.49
N SER A 54 12.50 -1.09 3.53
CA SER A 54 11.75 -2.33 3.41
C SER A 54 10.46 -2.12 2.63
N LEU A 55 9.89 -3.21 2.13
CA LEU A 55 8.61 -3.16 1.42
C LEU A 55 7.50 -2.60 2.31
N SER A 56 7.47 -2.97 3.60
CA SER A 56 6.49 -2.44 4.53
C SER A 56 6.57 -0.91 4.63
N SER A 57 7.80 -0.37 4.73
CA SER A 57 7.99 1.07 4.75
C SER A 57 7.55 1.71 3.44
N ALA A 58 7.90 1.10 2.31
CA ALA A 58 7.53 1.62 0.99
C ALA A 58 6.00 1.67 0.84
N LEU A 59 5.30 0.64 1.32
CA LEU A 59 3.85 0.59 1.26
C LEU A 59 3.21 1.65 2.15
N ARG A 60 3.75 1.87 3.35
CA ARG A 60 3.24 2.92 4.24
C ARG A 60 3.42 4.30 3.61
N VAL A 61 4.58 4.56 3.04
CA VAL A 61 4.85 5.84 2.38
C VAL A 61 3.92 6.04 1.18
N ALA A 62 3.75 5.01 0.37
CA ALA A 62 2.86 5.07 -0.79
C ALA A 62 1.42 5.35 -0.35
N ALA A 63 0.94 4.65 0.67
CA ALA A 63 -0.42 4.84 1.19
C ALA A 63 -0.61 6.25 1.73
N LEU A 64 0.32 6.73 2.51
CA LEU A 64 0.23 8.07 3.09
C LEU A 64 0.27 9.14 2.01
N THR A 65 1.19 9.01 1.06
CA THR A 65 1.31 9.96 -0.04
C THR A 65 0.01 10.04 -0.84
N TRP A 66 -0.55 8.87 -1.15
CA TRP A 66 -1.82 8.82 -1.88
C TRP A 66 -2.96 9.46 -1.08
N ALA A 67 -3.05 9.15 0.20
CA ALA A 67 -4.10 9.68 1.06
C ALA A 67 -4.01 11.20 1.18
N LEU A 68 -2.82 11.73 1.36
CA LEU A 68 -2.61 13.17 1.46
C LEU A 68 -2.96 13.87 0.16
N THR A 69 -2.56 13.30 -0.97
CA THR A 69 -2.88 13.85 -2.28
C THR A 69 -4.38 13.82 -2.55
N SER A 70 -5.04 12.70 -2.24
CA SER A 70 -6.47 12.55 -2.43
C SER A 70 -7.26 13.49 -1.53
N ALA A 71 -6.88 13.57 -0.26
CA ALA A 71 -7.54 14.46 0.69
C ALA A 71 -7.40 15.92 0.26
N HIS A 72 -6.20 16.31 -0.19
CA HIS A 72 -5.95 17.66 -0.66
C HIS A 72 -6.81 17.98 -1.87
N THR A 73 -6.91 17.04 -2.81
CA THR A 73 -7.74 17.19 -3.99
C THR A 73 -9.21 17.32 -3.62
N GLN A 74 -9.68 16.53 -2.67
CA GLN A 74 -11.08 16.57 -2.22
C GLN A 74 -11.45 17.86 -1.50
N LEU A 75 -10.49 18.49 -0.84
CA LEU A 75 -10.72 19.72 -0.11
C LEU A 75 -10.76 20.95 -1.01
N ARG A 76 -10.42 20.79 -2.27
CA ARG A 76 -10.48 21.90 -3.23
C ARG A 76 -11.91 22.20 -3.61
N PRO A 77 -12.28 23.47 -3.59
CA PRO A 77 -13.60 23.89 -4.05
C PRO A 77 -13.79 23.63 -5.54
#